data_0c48fb210a3de706fe4c317f67eeeffe
#
_entry.id   0c48fb210a3de706fe4c317f67eeeffe
#
_cell.length_a   1.000
_cell.length_b   1.000
_cell.length_c   1.000
_cell.angle_alpha   90.00
_cell.angle_beta   90.00
_cell.angle_gamma   90.00
#
_symmetry.space_group_name_H-M   'P 1'
#
loop_
_entity.id
_entity.type
_entity.pdbx_description
1 polymer ?
#
loop_
_entity_poly.entity_id
_entity_poly.type
_entity_poly.pdbx_seq_one_letter_code
_entity_poly.pdbx_strand_id
1 'polypeptide(L)'
;IWWLVNRECWVNCRKLGWPSLGWSQGWKLKNITNKSLIISDGCCVQYGDALALDDVTFSITEGKLVAVVGPNGGGKSTLFNAMAGITPLSHGSLKIKGLDPSDARSFIGYVPQNNQINWNFPLSVKQVVEMGLIRKNTFNPFSNKKNNEIIEESLSKVGLLERIDENINNLSGGQI
;
A
#
# COMPACT_ATOMS: atom_id res chain seq x y z
N ILE A 1 -4.09 7.84 -18.17
CA ILE A 1 -4.35 9.14 -17.53
C ILE A 1 -4.59 8.85 -16.08
N TRP A 2 -3.66 9.29 -15.24
CA TRP A 2 -3.76 9.15 -13.80
C TRP A 2 -4.26 10.47 -13.25
N TRP A 3 -5.39 10.46 -12.58
CA TRP A 3 -5.84 11.63 -11.82
C TRP A 3 -5.63 11.34 -10.34
N LEU A 4 -4.69 12.02 -9.74
CA LEU A 4 -4.65 12.20 -8.30
C LEU A 4 -5.54 13.39 -7.98
N VAL A 5 -6.66 13.14 -7.29
CA VAL A 5 -7.59 14.20 -6.88
C VAL A 5 -7.01 14.92 -5.66
N ASN A 6 -5.99 15.71 -5.91
CA ASN A 6 -5.62 16.82 -5.05
C ASN A 6 -4.80 17.81 -5.89
N ARG A 7 -4.98 19.11 -5.68
CA ARG A 7 -4.37 20.19 -6.50
C ARG A 7 -2.84 20.23 -6.55
N GLU A 8 -2.14 19.35 -5.84
CA GLU A 8 -0.70 19.40 -5.64
C GLU A 8 0.10 18.20 -6.19
N CYS A 9 -0.55 17.22 -6.80
CA CYS A 9 0.15 16.04 -7.36
C CYS A 9 -0.25 15.79 -8.81
N TRP A 10 0.70 15.92 -9.74
CA TRP A 10 0.54 15.61 -11.15
C TRP A 10 1.43 14.42 -11.50
N VAL A 11 0.85 13.38 -12.08
CA VAL A 11 1.59 12.24 -12.63
C VAL A 11 1.67 12.41 -14.15
N ASN A 12 2.87 12.51 -14.67
CA ASN A 12 3.12 12.65 -16.10
C ASN A 12 3.28 11.28 -16.76
N CYS A 13 2.33 10.88 -17.61
CA CYS A 13 2.41 9.66 -18.39
C CYS A 13 2.68 10.00 -19.87
N ARG A 14 3.94 9.87 -20.32
CA ARG A 14 4.41 10.30 -21.65
C ARG A 14 4.08 9.37 -22.83
N LYS A 15 3.52 8.20 -22.65
CA LYS A 15 3.46 7.19 -23.71
C LYS A 15 2.09 6.61 -24.07
N LEU A 16 0.99 7.35 -23.99
CA LEU A 16 -0.28 6.87 -24.52
C LEU A 16 -0.82 7.81 -25.62
N GLY A 17 -0.03 8.13 -26.65
CA GLY A 17 -0.53 8.58 -27.98
C GLY A 17 -1.63 9.66 -28.03
N TRP A 18 -1.84 10.45 -27.00
CA TRP A 18 -2.81 11.53 -26.97
C TRP A 18 -2.15 12.84 -27.37
N PRO A 19 -2.82 13.69 -28.15
CA PRO A 19 -2.26 14.95 -28.61
C PRO A 19 -1.88 15.80 -27.40
N SER A 20 -0.62 16.25 -27.39
CA SER A 20 -0.05 17.17 -26.42
C SER A 20 -0.82 18.48 -26.43
N LEU A 21 -1.74 18.67 -25.51
CA LEU A 21 -2.16 19.99 -25.11
C LEU A 21 -0.99 20.65 -24.41
N GLY A 22 -0.34 21.58 -25.10
CA GLY A 22 0.89 22.33 -24.87
C GLY A 22 1.26 22.72 -23.45
N TRP A 23 1.67 21.77 -22.59
CA TRP A 23 2.21 22.03 -21.27
C TRP A 23 3.58 21.37 -21.13
N SER A 24 4.54 21.89 -21.93
CA SER A 24 5.96 21.59 -21.77
C SER A 24 6.58 22.55 -20.77
N GLN A 25 6.35 22.37 -19.49
CA GLN A 25 7.24 22.95 -18.48
C GLN A 25 7.58 21.85 -17.47
N GLY A 26 8.84 21.42 -17.52
CA GLY A 26 9.43 20.50 -16.58
C GLY A 26 9.30 21.04 -15.15
N TRP A 27 8.39 20.50 -14.40
CA TRP A 27 8.29 20.76 -12.96
C TRP A 27 9.38 19.96 -12.27
N LYS A 28 10.54 20.58 -12.07
CA LYS A 28 11.47 20.16 -11.03
C LYS A 28 10.73 20.31 -9.71
N LEU A 29 10.64 19.23 -8.92
CA LEU A 29 10.19 19.25 -7.53
C LEU A 29 11.06 20.26 -6.75
N LYS A 30 10.67 21.54 -6.79
CA LYS A 30 11.22 22.56 -5.90
C LYS A 30 10.51 22.44 -4.57
N ASN A 31 11.29 22.13 -3.54
CA ASN A 31 10.90 22.06 -2.12
C ASN A 31 10.08 20.82 -1.73
N ILE A 32 10.75 19.66 -1.69
CA ILE A 32 10.35 18.57 -0.82
C ILE A 32 10.56 19.08 0.62
N THR A 33 9.52 19.68 1.21
CA THR A 33 9.53 20.04 2.62
C THR A 33 9.59 18.75 3.44
N ASN A 34 10.23 18.77 4.59
CA ASN A 34 10.38 17.67 5.57
C ASN A 34 9.06 17.01 6.04
N LYS A 35 7.96 17.19 5.36
CA LYS A 35 6.59 16.79 5.70
C LYS A 35 5.99 15.78 4.71
N SER A 36 6.75 15.36 3.66
CA SER A 36 6.25 14.38 2.70
C SER A 36 6.34 12.98 3.30
N LEU A 37 5.19 12.29 3.33
CA LEU A 37 5.07 10.92 3.85
C LEU A 37 5.56 9.90 2.83
N ILE A 38 5.20 10.09 1.55
CA ILE A 38 5.59 9.24 0.42
C ILE A 38 6.20 10.12 -0.65
N ILE A 39 7.33 9.68 -1.17
CA ILE A 39 8.04 10.33 -2.28
C ILE A 39 8.37 9.28 -3.31
N SER A 40 7.94 9.48 -4.53
CA SER A 40 8.28 8.69 -5.71
C SER A 40 9.02 9.58 -6.70
N ASP A 41 10.16 9.12 -7.20
CA ASP A 41 10.97 9.84 -8.17
C ASP A 41 11.39 8.87 -9.28
N GLY A 42 10.82 9.06 -10.47
CA GLY A 42 11.12 8.26 -11.65
C GLY A 42 10.85 6.76 -11.48
N CYS A 43 9.86 6.36 -10.67
CA CYS A 43 9.60 4.96 -10.39
C CYS A 43 9.19 4.19 -11.63
N CYS A 44 9.94 3.11 -11.95
CA CYS A 44 9.62 2.17 -13.00
C CYS A 44 9.50 0.75 -12.40
N VAL A 45 8.53 -0.02 -12.92
CA VAL A 45 8.38 -1.45 -12.61
C VAL A 45 8.18 -2.20 -13.92
N GLN A 46 8.97 -3.25 -14.11
CA GLN A 46 8.94 -4.09 -15.30
C GLN A 46 8.74 -5.55 -14.91
N TYR A 47 7.86 -6.24 -15.64
CA TYR A 47 7.64 -7.69 -15.53
C TYR A 47 8.04 -8.35 -16.85
N GLY A 48 9.20 -8.99 -16.88
CA GLY A 48 9.79 -9.47 -18.13
C GLY A 48 9.98 -8.29 -19.09
N ASP A 49 9.39 -8.38 -20.29
CA ASP A 49 9.44 -7.31 -21.29
C ASP A 49 8.32 -6.26 -21.14
N ALA A 50 7.37 -6.48 -20.24
CA ALA A 50 6.24 -5.58 -20.03
C ALA A 50 6.56 -4.51 -18.99
N LEU A 51 6.54 -3.24 -19.40
CA LEU A 51 6.67 -2.09 -18.53
C LEU A 51 5.32 -1.77 -17.89
N ALA A 52 5.20 -2.00 -16.59
CA ALA A 52 3.97 -1.80 -15.83
C ALA A 52 3.85 -0.41 -15.19
N LEU A 53 4.98 0.18 -14.79
CA LEU A 53 5.10 1.58 -14.36
C LEU A 53 6.25 2.22 -15.13
N ASP A 54 6.02 3.43 -15.66
CA ASP A 54 7.00 4.19 -16.44
C ASP A 54 7.12 5.61 -15.88
N ASP A 55 8.27 5.94 -15.32
CA ASP A 55 8.66 7.27 -14.83
C ASP A 55 7.63 7.93 -13.90
N VAL A 56 7.15 7.17 -12.89
CA VAL A 56 6.10 7.65 -11.98
C VAL A 56 6.70 8.51 -10.87
N THR A 57 6.41 9.82 -10.92
CA THR A 57 6.92 10.80 -9.96
C THR A 57 5.78 11.51 -9.24
N PHE A 58 5.74 11.45 -7.90
CA PHE A 58 4.77 12.14 -7.06
C PHE A 58 5.27 12.29 -5.63
N SER A 59 4.60 13.16 -4.86
CA SER A 59 4.78 13.19 -3.40
C SER A 59 3.44 13.32 -2.69
N ILE A 60 3.32 12.65 -1.55
CA ILE A 60 2.11 12.67 -0.70
C ILE A 60 2.52 13.11 0.70
N THR A 61 1.82 14.13 1.21
CA THR A 61 2.00 14.62 2.58
C THR A 61 1.13 13.83 3.55
N GLU A 62 1.48 13.89 4.83
CA GLU A 62 0.73 13.22 5.90
C GLU A 62 -0.73 13.74 6.01
N GLY A 63 -1.64 12.85 6.45
CA GLY A 63 -3.04 13.20 6.71
C GLY A 63 -3.89 13.42 5.45
N LYS A 64 -3.48 12.93 4.29
CA LYS A 64 -4.24 13.05 3.03
C LYS A 64 -4.96 11.76 2.67
N LEU A 65 -6.17 11.90 2.15
CA LEU A 65 -6.87 10.85 1.41
C LEU A 65 -6.54 11.01 -0.07
N VAL A 66 -5.97 9.97 -0.67
CA VAL A 66 -5.52 9.98 -2.06
C VAL A 66 -6.20 8.85 -2.82
N ALA A 67 -6.79 9.16 -3.97
CA ALA A 67 -7.35 8.17 -4.89
C ALA A 67 -6.49 8.06 -6.15
N VAL A 68 -6.15 6.82 -6.53
CA VAL A 68 -5.47 6.51 -7.79
C VAL A 68 -6.49 5.95 -8.76
N VAL A 69 -6.80 6.69 -9.82
CA VAL A 69 -7.80 6.33 -10.82
C VAL A 69 -7.15 6.15 -12.19
N GLY A 70 -7.71 5.26 -13.01
CA GLY A 70 -7.20 4.97 -14.34
C GLY A 70 -7.79 3.69 -14.90
N PRO A 71 -7.54 3.37 -16.20
CA PRO A 71 -8.05 2.17 -16.85
C PRO A 71 -7.50 0.88 -16.24
N ASN A 72 -8.17 -0.24 -16.52
CA ASN A 72 -7.63 -1.56 -16.18
C ASN A 72 -6.31 -1.78 -16.93
N GLY A 73 -5.34 -2.43 -16.28
CA GLY A 73 -3.98 -2.57 -16.83
C GLY A 73 -3.08 -1.33 -16.68
N GLY A 74 -3.60 -0.18 -16.21
CA GLY A 74 -2.81 1.06 -16.07
C GLY A 74 -1.82 1.07 -14.91
N GLY A 75 -1.39 -0.05 -14.34
CA GLY A 75 -0.34 -0.13 -13.31
C GLY A 75 -0.77 0.25 -11.89
N LYS A 76 -2.08 0.53 -11.62
CA LYS A 76 -2.54 0.95 -10.28
C LYS A 76 -2.15 -0.05 -9.18
N SER A 77 -2.46 -1.32 -9.38
CA SER A 77 -2.10 -2.39 -8.44
C SER A 77 -0.60 -2.57 -8.31
N THR A 78 0.15 -2.39 -9.40
CA THR A 78 1.61 -2.43 -9.40
C THR A 78 2.20 -1.32 -8.56
N LEU A 79 1.64 -0.09 -8.65
CA LEU A 79 2.06 1.03 -7.82
C LEU A 79 1.81 0.74 -6.33
N PHE A 80 0.62 0.24 -5.97
CA PHE A 80 0.32 -0.13 -4.59
C PHE A 80 1.22 -1.27 -4.08
N ASN A 81 1.50 -2.28 -4.92
CA ASN A 81 2.41 -3.36 -4.59
C ASN A 81 3.85 -2.86 -4.38
N ALA A 82 4.30 -1.90 -5.21
CA ALA A 82 5.61 -1.28 -5.04
C ALA A 82 5.67 -0.47 -3.73
N MET A 83 4.62 0.32 -3.41
CA MET A 83 4.53 1.04 -2.13
C MET A 83 4.48 0.10 -0.93
N ALA A 84 3.80 -1.05 -1.04
CA ALA A 84 3.77 -2.07 0.01
C ALA A 84 5.09 -2.87 0.13
N GLY A 85 6.06 -2.62 -0.74
CA GLY A 85 7.34 -3.33 -0.79
C GLY A 85 7.21 -4.79 -1.26
N ILE A 86 6.10 -5.14 -1.94
CA ILE A 86 5.86 -6.49 -2.49
C ILE A 86 6.60 -6.64 -3.82
N THR A 87 6.54 -5.61 -4.67
CA THR A 87 7.18 -5.58 -5.98
C THR A 87 8.39 -4.64 -5.94
N PRO A 88 9.59 -5.13 -6.31
CA PRO A 88 10.77 -4.26 -6.40
C PRO A 88 10.64 -3.28 -7.57
N LEU A 89 11.31 -2.15 -7.47
CA LEU A 89 11.46 -1.20 -8.58
C LEU A 89 12.53 -1.69 -9.54
N SER A 90 12.32 -1.46 -10.84
CA SER A 90 13.35 -1.65 -11.87
C SER A 90 14.28 -0.45 -11.94
N HIS A 91 13.72 0.77 -11.81
CA HIS A 91 14.45 2.04 -11.80
C HIS A 91 13.72 3.06 -10.92
N GLY A 92 14.42 4.18 -10.63
CA GLY A 92 13.89 5.26 -9.83
C GLY A 92 13.98 5.01 -8.33
N SER A 93 13.26 5.81 -7.55
CA SER A 93 13.24 5.69 -6.09
C SER A 93 11.84 5.90 -5.53
N LEU A 94 11.53 5.14 -4.48
CA LEU A 94 10.28 5.27 -3.72
C LEU A 94 10.65 5.24 -2.22
N LYS A 95 10.26 6.28 -1.51
CA LYS A 95 10.52 6.41 -0.07
C LYS A 95 9.23 6.65 0.69
N ILE A 96 9.08 5.96 1.82
CA ILE A 96 7.96 6.10 2.74
C ILE A 96 8.53 6.45 4.11
N LYS A 97 8.21 7.63 4.62
CA LYS A 97 8.86 8.21 5.82
C LYS A 97 10.40 8.20 5.71
N GLY A 98 10.95 8.39 4.50
CA GLY A 98 12.38 8.37 4.24
C GLY A 98 13.02 6.98 4.14
N LEU A 99 12.25 5.91 4.38
CA LEU A 99 12.68 4.51 4.30
C LEU A 99 12.32 3.90 2.95
N ASP A 100 13.03 2.84 2.56
CA ASP A 100 12.61 2.02 1.43
C ASP A 100 11.30 1.26 1.76
N PRO A 101 10.45 0.95 0.75
CA PRO A 101 9.17 0.28 1.00
C PRO A 101 9.30 -1.03 1.80
N SER A 102 10.36 -1.80 1.56
CA SER A 102 10.65 -3.05 2.30
C SER A 102 10.84 -2.82 3.80
N ASP A 103 11.46 -1.71 4.18
CA ASP A 103 11.76 -1.36 5.56
C ASP A 103 10.59 -0.60 6.22
N ALA A 104 9.79 0.08 5.39
CA ALA A 104 8.61 0.83 5.82
C ALA A 104 7.38 -0.06 6.08
N ARG A 105 7.42 -1.37 5.85
CA ARG A 105 6.26 -2.29 5.99
C ARG A 105 5.55 -2.20 7.34
N SER A 106 6.28 -1.92 8.42
CA SER A 106 5.70 -1.76 9.75
C SER A 106 4.79 -0.53 9.90
N PHE A 107 4.84 0.41 8.95
CA PHE A 107 4.02 1.63 8.92
C PHE A 107 2.89 1.56 7.89
N ILE A 108 2.79 0.46 7.13
CA ILE A 108 1.88 0.32 6.01
C ILE A 108 0.84 -0.75 6.34
N GLY A 109 -0.44 -0.39 6.30
CA GLY A 109 -1.53 -1.33 6.19
C GLY A 109 -1.90 -1.48 4.71
N TYR A 110 -1.80 -2.70 4.15
CA TYR A 110 -2.13 -2.98 2.77
C TYR A 110 -3.30 -3.94 2.67
N VAL A 111 -4.37 -3.51 2.01
CA VAL A 111 -5.56 -4.35 1.75
C VAL A 111 -5.65 -4.57 0.24
N PRO A 112 -5.33 -5.77 -0.27
CA PRO A 112 -5.41 -6.08 -1.68
C PRO A 112 -6.86 -6.22 -2.15
N GLN A 113 -7.11 -5.97 -3.45
CA GLN A 113 -8.43 -6.10 -4.06
C GLN A 113 -8.90 -7.57 -4.12
N ASN A 114 -7.99 -8.49 -4.38
CA ASN A 114 -8.26 -9.94 -4.42
C ASN A 114 -7.57 -10.58 -3.22
N ASN A 115 -8.36 -11.04 -2.31
CA ASN A 115 -7.91 -11.89 -1.23
C ASN A 115 -7.80 -13.33 -1.77
N GLN A 116 -6.63 -13.71 -2.29
CA GLN A 116 -6.29 -15.12 -2.52
C GLN A 116 -5.96 -15.77 -1.17
N ILE A 117 -6.90 -15.69 -0.24
CA ILE A 117 -6.76 -16.36 1.04
C ILE A 117 -7.02 -17.84 0.78
N ASN A 118 -6.06 -18.69 1.16
CA ASN A 118 -6.31 -20.13 1.19
C ASN A 118 -7.23 -20.45 2.36
N TRP A 119 -8.51 -20.49 2.08
CA TRP A 119 -9.57 -20.76 3.07
C TRP A 119 -9.45 -22.13 3.75
N ASN A 120 -8.65 -23.04 3.22
CA ASN A 120 -8.41 -24.35 3.84
C ASN A 120 -7.46 -24.27 5.06
N PHE A 121 -6.95 -23.07 5.40
CA PHE A 121 -6.09 -22.92 6.57
C PHE A 121 -6.95 -22.69 7.83
N PRO A 122 -6.88 -23.56 8.84
CA PRO A 122 -7.76 -23.52 10.01
C PRO A 122 -7.28 -22.45 11.01
N LEU A 123 -7.40 -21.17 10.67
CA LEU A 123 -7.06 -20.06 11.56
C LEU A 123 -8.31 -19.47 12.21
N SER A 124 -8.21 -19.13 13.48
CA SER A 124 -9.21 -18.30 14.15
C SER A 124 -9.01 -16.81 13.81
N VAL A 125 -10.08 -16.03 13.98
CA VAL A 125 -10.05 -14.56 13.84
C VAL A 125 -8.94 -13.96 14.71
N LYS A 126 -8.81 -14.41 15.94
CA LYS A 126 -7.73 -14.01 16.85
C LYS A 126 -6.35 -14.25 16.26
N GLN A 127 -6.10 -15.43 15.73
CA GLN A 127 -4.80 -15.80 15.17
C GLN A 127 -4.42 -14.94 13.97
N VAL A 128 -5.38 -14.60 13.12
CA VAL A 128 -5.14 -13.72 11.97
C VAL A 128 -4.74 -12.31 12.42
N VAL A 129 -5.43 -11.74 13.41
CA VAL A 129 -5.09 -10.43 13.95
C VAL A 129 -3.74 -10.47 14.68
N GLU A 130 -3.44 -11.56 15.37
CA GLU A 130 -2.17 -11.78 16.07
C GLU A 130 -0.98 -11.79 15.11
N MET A 131 -1.15 -12.29 13.87
CA MET A 131 -0.11 -12.22 12.83
C MET A 131 0.34 -10.79 12.56
N GLY A 132 -0.55 -9.80 12.66
CA GLY A 132 -0.21 -8.37 12.51
C GLY A 132 0.71 -7.82 13.60
N LEU A 133 0.81 -8.49 14.75
CA LEU A 133 1.68 -8.11 15.85
C LEU A 133 3.09 -8.68 15.76
N ILE A 134 3.35 -9.59 14.81
CA ILE A 134 4.65 -10.21 14.62
C ILE A 134 5.62 -9.16 14.06
N ARG A 135 6.49 -8.64 14.94
CA ARG A 135 7.60 -7.76 14.55
C ARG A 135 8.85 -8.58 14.24
N LYS A 136 9.64 -8.14 13.26
CA LYS A 136 10.89 -8.76 12.78
C LYS A 136 11.91 -9.18 13.88
N ASN A 137 11.77 -8.70 15.12
CA ASN A 137 12.77 -8.91 16.19
C ASN A 137 12.19 -9.37 17.53
N THR A 138 10.94 -9.79 17.60
CA THR A 138 10.40 -10.33 18.85
C THR A 138 10.21 -11.84 18.70
N PHE A 139 11.19 -12.61 19.18
CA PHE A 139 11.23 -14.06 19.16
C PHE A 139 10.27 -14.70 20.18
N ASN A 140 9.31 -13.96 20.71
CA ASN A 140 8.28 -14.49 21.60
C ASN A 140 6.88 -14.15 21.05
N PRO A 141 6.31 -14.98 20.16
CA PRO A 141 4.97 -14.78 19.62
C PRO A 141 3.87 -15.09 20.65
N PHE A 142 4.24 -15.74 21.77
CA PHE A 142 3.26 -16.22 22.74
C PHE A 142 3.30 -15.37 24.00
N SER A 143 2.19 -14.71 24.24
CA SER A 143 1.81 -14.18 25.53
C SER A 143 2.44 -12.84 25.93
N ASN A 144 1.68 -11.80 25.64
CA ASN A 144 1.62 -10.72 26.62
C ASN A 144 0.17 -10.28 26.74
N LYS A 145 -0.31 -10.13 27.96
CA LYS A 145 -1.62 -9.54 28.28
C LYS A 145 -1.88 -8.28 27.41
N LYS A 146 -0.84 -7.51 27.15
CA LYS A 146 -0.85 -6.35 26.27
C LYS A 146 -1.20 -6.69 24.81
N ASN A 147 -0.76 -7.82 24.28
CA ASN A 147 -1.10 -8.24 22.92
C ASN A 147 -2.57 -8.61 22.81
N ASN A 148 -3.12 -9.30 23.82
CA ASN A 148 -4.54 -9.61 23.87
C ASN A 148 -5.40 -8.34 23.92
N GLU A 149 -5.03 -7.36 24.73
CA GLU A 149 -5.73 -6.07 24.80
C GLU A 149 -5.75 -5.36 23.44
N ILE A 150 -4.63 -5.36 22.69
CA ILE A 150 -4.54 -4.78 21.35
C ILE A 150 -5.42 -5.54 20.36
N ILE A 151 -5.44 -6.88 20.45
CA ILE A 151 -6.27 -7.73 19.57
C ILE A 151 -7.76 -7.46 19.83
N GLU A 152 -8.18 -7.47 21.09
CA GLU A 152 -9.57 -7.21 21.49
C GLU A 152 -10.02 -5.80 21.08
N GLU A 153 -9.18 -4.78 21.30
CA GLU A 153 -9.46 -3.42 20.85
C GLU A 153 -9.60 -3.32 19.33
N SER A 154 -8.73 -4.01 18.59
CA SER A 154 -8.76 -4.03 17.13
C SER A 154 -10.02 -4.70 16.61
N LEU A 155 -10.41 -5.85 17.18
CA LEU A 155 -11.61 -6.58 16.83
C LEU A 155 -12.88 -5.83 17.21
N SER A 156 -12.88 -5.14 18.34
CA SER A 156 -14.00 -4.28 18.76
C SER A 156 -14.25 -3.16 17.75
N LYS A 157 -13.20 -2.54 17.21
CA LYS A 157 -13.32 -1.48 16.20
C LYS A 157 -13.98 -1.92 14.89
N VAL A 158 -13.84 -3.19 14.55
CA VAL A 158 -14.43 -3.77 13.33
C VAL A 158 -15.69 -4.62 13.62
N GLY A 159 -16.14 -4.67 14.89
CA GLY A 159 -17.36 -5.40 15.30
C GLY A 159 -17.22 -6.93 15.26
N LEU A 160 -16.00 -7.46 15.39
CA LEU A 160 -15.71 -8.90 15.35
C LEU A 160 -15.29 -9.49 16.71
N LEU A 161 -15.40 -8.73 17.80
CA LEU A 161 -14.95 -9.18 19.12
C LEU A 161 -15.68 -10.45 19.59
N GLU A 162 -16.99 -10.56 19.35
CA GLU A 162 -17.78 -11.74 19.73
C GLU A 162 -17.42 -13.01 18.95
N ARG A 163 -16.69 -12.85 17.84
CA ARG A 163 -16.25 -13.93 16.94
C ARG A 163 -14.76 -14.22 17.02
N ILE A 164 -14.11 -13.78 18.09
CA ILE A 164 -12.64 -13.84 18.26
C ILE A 164 -12.07 -15.26 18.10
N ASP A 165 -12.80 -16.27 18.58
CA ASP A 165 -12.39 -17.68 18.53
C ASP A 165 -12.98 -18.44 17.33
N GLU A 166 -13.82 -17.78 16.51
CA GLU A 166 -14.37 -18.41 15.31
C GLU A 166 -13.29 -18.62 14.23
N ASN A 167 -13.52 -19.66 13.41
CA ASN A 167 -12.69 -19.87 12.24
C ASN A 167 -12.97 -18.76 11.19
N ILE A 168 -11.92 -18.20 10.58
CA ILE A 168 -12.03 -17.17 9.56
C ILE A 168 -12.93 -17.58 8.39
N ASN A 169 -13.01 -18.88 8.09
CA ASN A 169 -13.86 -19.41 7.03
C ASN A 169 -15.36 -19.21 7.28
N ASN A 170 -15.76 -18.98 8.52
CA ASN A 170 -17.16 -18.77 8.91
C ASN A 170 -17.59 -17.30 8.76
N LEU A 171 -16.65 -16.40 8.43
CA LEU A 171 -16.94 -15.00 8.22
C LEU A 171 -17.50 -14.74 6.81
N SER A 172 -18.38 -13.76 6.70
CA SER A 172 -18.84 -13.28 5.38
C SER A 172 -17.76 -12.45 4.68
N GLY A 173 -17.83 -12.36 3.34
CA GLY A 173 -16.86 -11.58 2.56
C GLY A 173 -16.76 -10.11 2.93
N GLY A 174 -17.76 -9.54 3.61
CA GLY A 174 -17.68 -8.16 4.13
C GLY A 174 -17.10 -8.05 5.55
N GLN A 175 -16.89 -9.22 6.23
CA GLN A 175 -16.29 -9.31 7.56
C GLN A 175 -14.82 -9.70 7.52
N ILE A 176 -14.33 -10.06 6.33
CA ILE A 176 -12.97 -10.40 6.02
C ILE A 176 -12.29 -9.18 5.43
#